data_6bbc4e6636010c2813c0ebc5303d8432
#
_entry.id   6bbc4e6636010c2813c0ebc5303d8432
#
_cell.length_a   1.000
_cell.length_b   1.000
_cell.length_c   1.000
_cell.angle_alpha   90.00
_cell.angle_beta   90.00
_cell.angle_gamma   90.00
#
_symmetry.space_group_name_H-M   'P 1'
#
loop_
_entity.id
_entity.type
_entity.pdbx_description
1 polymer ?
#
loop_
_entity_poly.entity_id
_entity_poly.type
_entity_poly.pdbx_seq_one_letter_code
_entity_poly.pdbx_strand_id
1 'polypeptide(L)'
;MFATKSQSTRFIYEKYCVFNRKGIWLKPDTDNRCEGKTVTHDNRVIANAMTISAVSPESALPKLAPYDVVVFDEAQFFSEQIISVVKSLLKMGKIVIANGLKLTAGDSIFGSMHYLLAFADEIISLKAVCNICNKVDSATRTRTYNKNNPTVKVGGSGDYFVICPNCDTSNEKKNPQN
;
A
#
# COMPACT_ATOMS: atom_id res chain seq x y z
N MET A 1 6.26 0.39 -11.52
CA MET A 1 5.83 -0.59 -10.51
C MET A 1 4.69 -0.09 -9.65
N PHE A 2 4.79 1.12 -9.19
CA PHE A 2 3.79 1.71 -8.28
C PHE A 2 2.38 1.82 -8.89
N ALA A 3 2.30 1.97 -10.20
CA ALA A 3 1.04 2.08 -10.93
C ALA A 3 0.10 0.87 -10.79
N THR A 4 0.63 -0.33 -10.78
CA THR A 4 -0.18 -1.55 -10.74
C THR A 4 -0.85 -1.76 -9.38
N LYS A 5 -0.21 -1.38 -8.26
CA LYS A 5 -0.79 -1.54 -6.90
C LYS A 5 -2.08 -0.74 -6.75
N SER A 6 -2.04 0.56 -7.01
CA SER A 6 -3.22 1.43 -6.90
C SER A 6 -4.31 1.08 -7.93
N GLN A 7 -3.93 0.69 -9.15
CA GLN A 7 -4.89 0.26 -10.18
C GLN A 7 -5.60 -1.05 -9.78
N SER A 8 -4.86 -2.05 -9.30
CA SER A 8 -5.44 -3.31 -8.85
C SER A 8 -6.35 -3.11 -7.64
N THR A 9 -5.92 -2.29 -6.67
CA THR A 9 -6.75 -1.95 -5.51
C THR A 9 -8.01 -1.23 -5.92
N ARG A 10 -7.92 -0.31 -6.89
CA ARG A 10 -9.07 0.40 -7.44
C ARG A 10 -10.07 -0.55 -8.11
N PHE A 11 -9.59 -1.49 -8.91
CA PHE A 11 -10.44 -2.50 -9.54
C PHE A 11 -11.20 -3.32 -8.51
N ILE A 12 -10.52 -3.76 -7.44
CA ILE A 12 -11.14 -4.50 -6.34
C ILE A 12 -12.17 -3.62 -5.63
N TYR A 13 -11.82 -2.38 -5.31
CA TYR A 13 -12.71 -1.40 -4.69
C TYR A 13 -13.97 -1.18 -5.53
N GLU A 14 -13.82 -0.91 -6.83
CA GLU A 14 -14.94 -0.72 -7.75
C GLU A 14 -15.84 -1.94 -7.79
N LYS A 15 -15.27 -3.17 -7.81
CA LYS A 15 -16.02 -4.43 -7.74
C LYS A 15 -16.92 -4.50 -6.50
N TYR A 16 -16.45 -4.05 -5.34
CA TYR A 16 -17.23 -4.08 -4.10
C TYR A 16 -18.17 -2.90 -3.93
N CYS A 17 -17.94 -1.78 -4.63
CA CYS A 17 -18.81 -0.62 -4.60
C CYS A 17 -20.02 -0.70 -5.57
N VAL A 18 -20.22 -1.85 -6.24
CA VAL A 18 -21.42 -2.12 -7.04
C VAL A 18 -22.67 -2.15 -6.13
N PHE A 19 -23.86 -1.92 -6.69
CA PHE A 19 -25.13 -1.96 -5.96
C PHE A 19 -25.28 -0.92 -4.83
N ASN A 20 -24.92 0.35 -5.12
CA ASN A 20 -25.09 1.50 -4.22
C ASN A 20 -24.32 1.43 -2.89
N ARG A 21 -23.31 0.56 -2.76
CA ARG A 21 -22.42 0.58 -1.60
C ARG A 21 -21.55 1.83 -1.61
N LYS A 22 -21.47 2.49 -0.47
CA LYS A 22 -20.62 3.66 -0.28
C LYS A 22 -19.22 3.22 0.08
N GLY A 23 -18.26 3.65 -0.71
CA GLY A 23 -16.85 3.37 -0.43
C GLY A 23 -16.07 4.63 -0.03
N ILE A 24 -15.00 4.44 0.75
CA ILE A 24 -14.04 5.47 1.10
C ILE A 24 -12.62 4.95 1.00
N TRP A 25 -11.73 5.83 0.57
CA TRP A 25 -10.30 5.56 0.45
C TRP A 25 -9.53 6.38 1.48
N LEU A 26 -8.75 5.72 2.33
CA LEU A 26 -8.01 6.32 3.43
C LEU A 26 -6.52 6.28 3.13
N LYS A 27 -5.84 7.39 3.35
CA LYS A 27 -4.38 7.45 3.31
C LYS A 27 -3.82 8.01 4.62
N PRO A 28 -2.60 7.59 5.02
CA PRO A 28 -1.96 8.15 6.20
C PRO A 28 -1.54 9.61 5.99
N ASP A 29 -1.60 10.42 7.03
CA ASP A 29 -1.14 11.82 7.04
C ASP A 29 0.36 11.97 6.81
N THR A 30 1.13 10.90 6.95
CA THR A 30 2.56 10.84 6.59
C THR A 30 2.81 10.81 5.08
N ASP A 31 1.78 10.55 4.26
CA ASP A 31 1.87 10.56 2.80
C ASP A 31 1.47 11.92 2.21
N ASN A 32 2.44 12.83 2.10
CA ASN A 32 2.26 14.21 1.62
C ASN A 32 2.31 14.35 0.08
N ARG A 33 2.33 13.25 -0.67
CA ARG A 33 2.50 13.29 -2.15
C ARG A 33 1.36 13.95 -2.91
N CYS A 34 0.18 14.10 -2.29
CA CYS A 34 -0.97 14.79 -2.89
C CYS A 34 -1.82 15.41 -1.78
N GLU A 35 -1.68 16.70 -1.54
CA GLU A 35 -2.53 17.42 -0.60
C GLU A 35 -3.98 17.46 -1.09
N GLY A 36 -4.90 16.99 -0.23
CA GLY A 36 -6.33 17.16 -0.40
C GLY A 36 -7.04 16.28 -1.42
N LYS A 37 -6.32 15.46 -2.20
CA LYS A 37 -6.92 14.50 -3.15
C LYS A 37 -6.12 13.21 -3.16
N THR A 38 -6.79 12.08 -3.04
CA THR A 38 -6.14 10.81 -3.35
C THR A 38 -6.13 10.65 -4.86
N VAL A 39 -4.94 10.71 -5.43
CA VAL A 39 -4.73 10.58 -6.86
C VAL A 39 -4.00 9.26 -7.07
N THR A 40 -4.50 8.44 -7.97
CA THR A 40 -3.78 7.25 -8.43
C THR A 40 -2.51 7.67 -9.15
N HIS A 41 -1.53 6.79 -9.30
CA HIS A 41 -0.27 7.07 -9.98
C HIS A 41 -0.45 7.53 -11.45
N ASP A 42 -1.58 7.25 -12.04
CA ASP A 42 -2.01 7.70 -13.39
C ASP A 42 -2.82 9.02 -13.35
N ASN A 43 -2.69 9.79 -12.28
CA ASN A 43 -3.34 11.10 -12.07
C ASN A 43 -4.89 11.07 -12.06
N ARG A 44 -5.51 9.93 -11.85
CA ARG A 44 -6.97 9.85 -11.70
C ARG A 44 -7.36 10.12 -10.26
N VAL A 45 -8.27 11.06 -10.07
CA VAL A 45 -8.82 11.39 -8.76
C VAL A 45 -9.71 10.24 -8.26
N ILE A 46 -9.47 9.77 -7.04
CA ILE A 46 -10.36 8.86 -6.36
C ILE A 46 -11.42 9.71 -5.65
N ALA A 47 -12.67 9.55 -6.03
CA ALA A 47 -13.77 10.13 -5.31
C ALA A 47 -13.84 9.54 -3.88
N ASN A 48 -14.26 10.35 -2.90
CA ASN A 48 -14.35 9.93 -1.49
C ASN A 48 -13.03 9.44 -0.88
N ALA A 49 -12.02 10.29 -0.91
CA ALA A 49 -10.76 10.05 -0.24
C ALA A 49 -10.62 10.93 1.01
N MET A 50 -10.00 10.37 2.06
CA MET A 50 -9.75 11.06 3.32
C MET A 50 -8.33 10.76 3.81
N THR A 51 -7.65 11.80 4.29
CA THR A 51 -6.41 11.63 5.05
C THR A 51 -6.75 11.43 6.52
N ILE A 52 -6.16 10.43 7.15
CA ILE A 52 -6.34 10.11 8.57
C ILE A 52 -5.00 10.00 9.28
N SER A 53 -5.01 10.14 10.60
CA SER A 53 -3.79 10.04 11.40
C SER A 53 -3.16 8.64 11.26
N ALA A 54 -1.90 8.61 10.91
CA ALA A 54 -1.12 7.37 10.88
C ALA A 54 -0.85 6.82 12.29
N VAL A 55 -0.72 7.71 13.27
CA VAL A 55 -0.46 7.36 14.68
C VAL A 55 -1.72 6.92 15.41
N SER A 56 -2.85 7.60 15.18
CA SER A 56 -4.12 7.38 15.87
C SER A 56 -5.26 7.14 14.87
N PRO A 57 -5.21 6.08 14.05
CA PRO A 57 -6.20 5.81 13.00
C PRO A 57 -7.60 5.53 13.56
N GLU A 58 -7.72 5.12 14.84
CA GLU A 58 -8.99 4.89 15.52
C GLU A 58 -9.85 6.14 15.65
N SER A 59 -9.26 7.33 15.62
CA SER A 59 -9.97 8.61 15.63
C SER A 59 -10.88 8.81 14.42
N ALA A 60 -10.64 8.06 13.34
CA ALA A 60 -11.46 8.10 12.13
C ALA A 60 -12.73 7.23 12.22
N LEU A 61 -12.82 6.27 13.13
CA LEU A 61 -13.92 5.30 13.21
C LEU A 61 -15.32 5.92 13.14
N PRO A 62 -15.64 7.03 13.86
CA PRO A 62 -16.96 7.64 13.77
C PRO A 62 -17.30 8.15 12.37
N LYS A 63 -16.30 8.61 11.63
CA LYS A 63 -16.46 9.13 10.25
C LYS A 63 -16.61 7.99 9.23
N LEU A 64 -16.21 6.78 9.57
CA LEU A 64 -16.28 5.62 8.69
C LEU A 64 -17.64 4.89 8.77
N ALA A 65 -18.46 5.20 9.75
CA ALA A 65 -19.77 4.57 9.94
C ALA A 65 -20.66 4.55 8.67
N PRO A 66 -20.74 5.63 7.86
CA PRO A 66 -21.60 5.67 6.67
C PRO A 66 -21.12 4.84 5.47
N TYR A 67 -19.91 4.28 5.52
CA TYR A 67 -19.29 3.60 4.39
C TYR A 67 -19.38 2.09 4.55
N ASP A 68 -19.62 1.38 3.44
CA ASP A 68 -19.69 -0.08 3.38
C ASP A 68 -18.34 -0.71 3.03
N VAL A 69 -17.54 0.01 2.24
CA VAL A 69 -16.22 -0.42 1.76
C VAL A 69 -15.18 0.60 2.19
N VAL A 70 -14.19 0.16 2.95
CA VAL A 70 -13.10 1.01 3.47
C VAL A 70 -11.77 0.51 2.93
N VAL A 71 -11.05 1.37 2.21
CA VAL A 71 -9.71 1.09 1.68
C VAL A 71 -8.66 1.82 2.50
N PHE A 72 -7.68 1.12 3.03
CA PHE A 72 -6.46 1.69 3.61
C PHE A 72 -5.34 1.64 2.58
N ASP A 73 -4.93 2.78 2.07
CA ASP A 73 -3.78 2.91 1.18
C ASP A 73 -2.49 3.11 1.98
N GLU A 74 -1.38 2.58 1.45
CA GLU A 74 -0.07 2.63 2.12
C GLU A 74 -0.15 2.17 3.59
N ALA A 75 -0.86 1.05 3.81
CA ALA A 75 -1.25 0.57 5.14
C ALA A 75 -0.05 0.29 6.07
N GLN A 76 1.15 0.10 5.53
CA GLN A 76 2.39 -0.08 6.31
C GLN A 76 2.79 1.16 7.13
N PHE A 77 2.26 2.34 6.83
CA PHE A 77 2.59 3.56 7.56
C PHE A 77 1.69 3.82 8.77
N PHE A 78 0.59 3.08 8.91
CA PHE A 78 -0.24 3.19 10.09
C PHE A 78 0.38 2.46 11.28
N SER A 79 0.15 3.00 12.48
CA SER A 79 0.50 2.35 13.74
C SER A 79 -0.25 1.03 13.94
N GLU A 80 0.13 0.26 14.96
CA GLU A 80 -0.53 -1.02 15.26
C GLU A 80 -2.02 -0.87 15.62
N GLN A 81 -2.46 0.32 16.02
CA GLN A 81 -3.88 0.62 16.26
C GLN A 81 -4.75 0.38 15.04
N ILE A 82 -4.19 0.35 13.81
CA ILE A 82 -4.92 -0.02 12.60
C ILE A 82 -5.63 -1.37 12.74
N ILE A 83 -5.06 -2.30 13.51
CA ILE A 83 -5.63 -3.64 13.72
C ILE A 83 -6.95 -3.56 14.47
N SER A 84 -7.03 -2.72 15.50
CA SER A 84 -8.26 -2.50 16.26
C SER A 84 -9.33 -1.82 15.40
N VAL A 85 -8.93 -0.90 14.52
CA VAL A 85 -9.80 -0.25 13.55
C VAL A 85 -10.38 -1.26 12.57
N VAL A 86 -9.52 -2.08 11.96
CA VAL A 86 -9.95 -3.14 11.03
C VAL A 86 -10.92 -4.11 11.71
N LYS A 87 -10.59 -4.60 12.92
CA LYS A 87 -11.48 -5.47 13.68
C LYS A 87 -12.84 -4.84 13.97
N SER A 88 -12.86 -3.55 14.29
CA SER A 88 -14.10 -2.81 14.55
C SER A 88 -14.94 -2.68 13.28
N LEU A 89 -14.32 -2.36 12.14
CA LEU A 89 -15.01 -2.27 10.84
C LEU A 89 -15.59 -3.63 10.41
N LEU A 90 -14.83 -4.71 10.58
CA LEU A 90 -15.30 -6.07 10.27
C LEU A 90 -16.49 -6.47 11.16
N LYS A 91 -16.46 -6.15 12.47
CA LYS A 91 -17.60 -6.36 13.38
C LYS A 91 -18.86 -5.58 12.97
N MET A 92 -18.68 -4.43 12.30
CA MET A 92 -19.78 -3.65 11.71
C MET A 92 -20.24 -4.20 10.34
N GLY A 93 -19.74 -5.36 9.90
CA GLY A 93 -20.08 -5.97 8.61
C GLY A 93 -19.50 -5.24 7.39
N LYS A 94 -18.50 -4.39 7.57
CA LYS A 94 -17.89 -3.64 6.46
C LYS A 94 -16.84 -4.46 5.72
N ILE A 95 -16.66 -4.16 4.45
CA ILE A 95 -15.57 -4.70 3.64
C ILE A 95 -14.34 -3.83 3.83
N VAL A 96 -13.23 -4.45 4.20
CA VAL A 96 -11.96 -3.74 4.41
C VAL A 96 -10.94 -4.22 3.38
N ILE A 97 -10.33 -3.28 2.67
CA ILE A 97 -9.25 -3.53 1.73
C ILE A 97 -8.01 -2.78 2.25
N ALA A 98 -6.92 -3.49 2.49
CA ALA A 98 -5.66 -2.88 2.88
C ALA A 98 -4.62 -3.13 1.80
N ASN A 99 -4.03 -2.08 1.26
CA ASN A 99 -2.92 -2.19 0.33
C ASN A 99 -1.63 -1.62 0.94
N GLY A 100 -0.51 -2.25 0.67
CA GLY A 100 0.76 -1.82 1.22
C GLY A 100 1.93 -2.70 0.83
N LEU A 101 3.11 -2.34 1.32
CA LEU A 101 4.33 -3.12 1.18
C LEU A 101 4.54 -3.98 2.42
N LYS A 102 4.75 -5.27 2.25
CA LYS A 102 5.00 -6.20 3.36
C LYS A 102 6.42 -6.09 3.94
N LEU A 103 7.39 -5.67 3.13
CA LEU A 103 8.79 -5.54 3.50
C LEU A 103 9.32 -4.16 3.14
N THR A 104 10.25 -3.68 3.95
CA THR A 104 11.08 -2.52 3.64
C THR A 104 12.10 -2.86 2.55
N ALA A 105 12.84 -1.86 2.05
CA ALA A 105 13.93 -2.08 1.11
C ALA A 105 15.11 -2.90 1.71
N GLY A 106 15.18 -3.01 3.03
CA GLY A 106 16.17 -3.81 3.77
C GLY A 106 15.65 -5.18 4.23
N ASP A 107 14.54 -5.68 3.65
CA ASP A 107 13.90 -6.97 3.97
C ASP A 107 13.36 -7.12 5.40
N SER A 108 13.25 -6.03 6.15
CA SER A 108 12.56 -6.04 7.44
C SER A 108 11.04 -5.96 7.23
N ILE A 109 10.27 -6.49 8.17
CA ILE A 109 8.81 -6.35 8.20
C ILE A 109 8.46 -4.86 8.18
N PHE A 110 7.49 -4.47 7.35
CA PHE A 110 7.12 -3.09 7.20
C PHE A 110 5.86 -2.75 8.01
N GLY A 111 6.07 -2.04 9.12
CA GLY A 111 4.98 -1.58 9.98
C GLY A 111 4.02 -2.69 10.39
N SER A 112 2.75 -2.38 10.40
CA SER A 112 1.68 -3.30 10.85
C SER A 112 1.22 -4.31 9.78
N MET A 113 1.87 -4.37 8.60
CA MET A 113 1.43 -5.23 7.50
C MET A 113 1.37 -6.71 7.85
N HIS A 114 2.28 -7.21 8.68
CA HIS A 114 2.28 -8.63 9.09
C HIS A 114 1.02 -9.02 9.87
N TYR A 115 0.50 -8.12 10.70
CA TYR A 115 -0.78 -8.35 11.39
C TYR A 115 -1.96 -8.31 10.41
N LEU A 116 -1.99 -7.32 9.50
CA LEU A 116 -3.05 -7.21 8.48
C LEU A 116 -3.10 -8.45 7.61
N LEU A 117 -1.94 -8.99 7.19
CA LEU A 117 -1.86 -10.23 6.42
C LEU A 117 -2.39 -11.44 7.21
N ALA A 118 -2.15 -11.49 8.54
CA ALA A 118 -2.64 -12.58 9.39
C ALA A 118 -4.18 -12.57 9.57
N PHE A 119 -4.81 -11.41 9.44
CA PHE A 119 -6.27 -11.24 9.55
C PHE A 119 -7.01 -11.24 8.20
N ALA A 120 -6.29 -11.29 7.09
CA ALA A 120 -6.89 -11.22 5.77
C ALA A 120 -7.56 -12.54 5.40
N ASP A 121 -8.80 -12.47 4.93
CA ASP A 121 -9.52 -13.60 4.31
C ASP A 121 -8.96 -13.91 2.92
N GLU A 122 -8.48 -12.88 2.22
CA GLU A 122 -7.89 -13.01 0.88
C GLU A 122 -6.62 -12.15 0.78
N ILE A 123 -5.55 -12.71 0.23
CA ILE A 123 -4.29 -12.03 -0.01
C ILE A 123 -3.96 -12.04 -1.50
N ILE A 124 -3.91 -10.85 -2.10
CA ILE A 124 -3.54 -10.67 -3.50
C ILE A 124 -2.11 -10.15 -3.57
N SER A 125 -1.19 -11.01 -3.96
CA SER A 125 0.22 -10.65 -4.12
C SER A 125 0.50 -10.11 -5.51
N LEU A 126 0.75 -8.82 -5.62
CA LEU A 126 1.08 -8.15 -6.87
C LEU A 126 2.59 -8.23 -7.14
N LYS A 127 2.93 -8.51 -8.40
CA LYS A 127 4.31 -8.53 -8.89
C LYS A 127 4.50 -7.41 -9.91
N ALA A 128 5.74 -7.00 -10.08
CA ALA A 128 6.10 -5.97 -11.02
C ALA A 128 7.10 -6.46 -12.08
N VAL A 129 7.40 -5.61 -13.05
CA VAL A 129 8.52 -5.82 -13.96
C VAL A 129 9.83 -5.60 -13.20
N CYS A 130 10.75 -6.55 -13.28
CA CYS A 130 12.07 -6.40 -12.66
C CYS A 130 12.89 -5.32 -13.36
N ASN A 131 13.39 -4.35 -12.61
CA ASN A 131 14.21 -3.26 -13.18
C ASN A 131 15.60 -3.71 -13.68
N ILE A 132 16.03 -4.93 -13.34
CA ILE A 132 17.34 -5.45 -13.76
C ILE A 132 17.22 -6.32 -15.02
N CYS A 133 16.34 -7.33 -15.01
CA CYS A 133 16.23 -8.28 -16.12
C CYS A 133 14.98 -8.06 -17.01
N ASN A 134 14.18 -7.05 -16.72
CA ASN A 134 12.95 -6.69 -17.43
C ASN A 134 11.90 -7.81 -17.51
N LYS A 135 12.03 -8.86 -16.71
CA LYS A 135 11.03 -9.94 -16.66
C LYS A 135 9.74 -9.41 -16.06
N VAL A 136 8.63 -9.57 -16.78
CA VAL A 136 7.29 -9.20 -16.35
C VAL A 136 6.83 -10.11 -15.19
N ASP A 137 6.00 -9.62 -14.29
CA ASP A 137 5.39 -10.33 -13.16
C ASP A 137 6.39 -11.13 -12.31
N SER A 138 7.58 -10.59 -12.10
CA SER A 138 8.67 -11.29 -11.41
C SER A 138 9.20 -10.56 -10.19
N ALA A 139 9.16 -9.23 -10.17
CA ALA A 139 9.70 -8.44 -9.08
C ALA A 139 8.78 -8.46 -7.85
N THR A 140 9.33 -8.85 -6.71
CA THR A 140 8.65 -8.96 -5.41
C THR A 140 9.38 -8.25 -4.29
N ARG A 141 10.54 -7.67 -4.58
CA ARG A 141 11.37 -6.93 -3.63
C ARG A 141 11.53 -5.49 -4.08
N THR A 142 11.60 -4.59 -3.09
CA THR A 142 11.97 -3.18 -3.30
C THR A 142 13.40 -3.00 -2.80
N ARG A 143 14.20 -2.22 -3.53
CA ARG A 143 15.55 -1.82 -3.13
C ARG A 143 15.70 -0.32 -3.28
N THR A 144 16.62 0.29 -2.52
CA THR A 144 16.95 1.70 -2.63
C THR A 144 18.20 1.91 -3.48
N TYR A 145 18.21 3.00 -4.26
CA TYR A 145 19.41 3.44 -4.95
C TYR A 145 20.49 3.96 -3.97
N ASN A 146 20.05 4.53 -2.85
CA ASN A 146 20.94 5.08 -1.84
C ASN A 146 21.27 4.03 -0.78
N LYS A 147 22.46 3.42 -0.89
CA LYS A 147 22.95 2.39 0.04
C LYS A 147 23.26 2.93 1.45
N ASN A 148 23.52 4.23 1.57
CA ASN A 148 23.97 4.84 2.82
C ASN A 148 22.82 5.33 3.71
N ASN A 149 21.57 5.29 3.23
CA ASN A 149 20.42 5.72 3.99
C ASN A 149 19.24 4.74 3.81
N PRO A 150 19.26 3.63 4.58
CA PRO A 150 18.17 2.64 4.54
C PRO A 150 16.90 3.16 5.23
N THR A 151 16.84 4.45 5.57
CA THR A 151 15.70 5.04 6.27
C THR A 151 14.45 4.87 5.43
N VAL A 152 13.43 4.31 6.04
CA VAL A 152 12.08 4.21 5.47
C VAL A 152 11.58 5.63 5.21
N LYS A 153 11.57 6.02 3.94
CA LYS A 153 10.99 7.29 3.48
C LYS A 153 9.80 6.99 2.59
N VAL A 154 8.80 7.83 2.69
CA VAL A 154 7.79 7.95 1.63
C VAL A 154 8.53 8.50 0.42
N GLY A 155 8.85 7.65 -0.55
CA GLY A 155 9.68 8.00 -1.72
C GLY A 155 9.05 7.54 -3.02
N GLY A 156 9.56 8.06 -4.13
CA GLY A 156 9.12 7.77 -5.47
C GLY A 156 10.06 6.83 -6.25
N SER A 157 9.84 6.77 -7.57
CA SER A 157 10.66 5.97 -8.50
C SER A 157 12.10 6.43 -8.63
N GLY A 158 12.44 7.63 -8.13
CA GLY A 158 13.83 8.12 -8.09
C GLY A 158 14.63 7.58 -6.91
N ASP A 159 13.95 7.10 -5.84
CA ASP A 159 14.60 6.63 -4.61
C ASP A 159 14.70 5.11 -4.57
N TYR A 160 13.77 4.41 -5.24
CA TYR A 160 13.58 2.97 -5.13
C TYR A 160 13.44 2.31 -6.51
N PHE A 161 13.89 1.08 -6.59
CA PHE A 161 13.66 0.18 -7.73
C PHE A 161 13.16 -1.18 -7.27
N VAL A 162 12.70 -1.99 -8.22
CA VAL A 162 12.16 -3.31 -7.91
C VAL A 162 12.89 -4.41 -8.62
N ILE A 163 13.01 -5.51 -7.91
CA ILE A 163 13.87 -6.60 -8.32
C ILE A 163 13.20 -7.96 -8.07
N CYS A 164 13.42 -8.90 -8.97
CA CYS A 164 13.01 -10.28 -8.77
C CYS A 164 14.02 -11.03 -7.87
N PRO A 165 13.59 -12.13 -7.20
CA PRO A 165 14.47 -12.88 -6.31
C PRO A 165 15.76 -13.35 -6.98
N ASN A 166 15.71 -13.77 -8.24
CA ASN A 166 16.90 -14.25 -8.95
C ASN A 166 17.95 -13.15 -9.16
N CYS A 167 17.51 -11.93 -9.48
CA CYS A 167 18.44 -10.81 -9.62
C CYS A 167 18.92 -10.27 -8.27
N ASP A 168 18.13 -10.46 -7.21
CA ASP A 168 18.43 -10.00 -5.87
C ASP A 168 19.49 -10.88 -5.17
N THR A 169 19.48 -12.19 -5.45
CA THR A 169 20.45 -13.18 -4.92
C THR A 169 21.74 -13.22 -5.71
N SER A 170 21.75 -12.79 -6.97
CA SER A 170 22.97 -12.65 -7.73
C SER A 170 23.81 -11.56 -7.07
N ASN A 171 24.98 -11.92 -6.51
CA ASN A 171 25.93 -11.04 -5.80
C ASN A 171 26.47 -9.87 -6.64
N GLU A 172 26.11 -9.78 -7.89
CA GLU A 172 26.31 -8.61 -8.72
C GLU A 172 25.23 -7.57 -8.33
N LYS A 173 25.64 -6.61 -7.52
CA LYS A 173 24.86 -5.40 -7.16
C LYS A 173 24.64 -4.57 -8.42
N LYS A 174 23.80 -5.04 -9.33
CA LYS A 174 23.44 -4.31 -10.53
C LYS A 174 22.49 -3.20 -10.11
N ASN A 175 23.02 -1.99 -10.06
CA ASN A 175 22.21 -0.79 -10.01
C ASN A 175 21.63 -0.57 -11.42
N PRO A 176 20.30 -0.42 -11.62
CA PRO A 176 19.73 -0.18 -12.95
C PRO A 176 20.18 1.12 -13.60
N GLN A 177 20.90 1.98 -12.88
CA GLN A 177 21.42 3.27 -13.36
C GLN A 177 22.89 3.18 -13.85
N ASN A 178 23.53 2.01 -13.75
CA ASN A 178 24.88 1.76 -14.27
C ASN A 178 24.83 0.88 -15.53
#